data_1dc42fe2b17bad5c81b72612e7d94aac
#
_entry.id   1dc42fe2b17bad5c81b72612e7d94aac
#
_cell.length_a   1.000
_cell.length_b   1.000
_cell.length_c   1.000
_cell.angle_alpha   90.00
_cell.angle_beta   90.00
_cell.angle_gamma   90.00
#
_symmetry.space_group_name_H-M   'P 1'
#
loop_
_entity.id
_entity.type
_entity.pdbx_description
1 polymer ?
#
loop_
_entity_poly.entity_id
_entity_poly.type
_entity_poly.pdbx_seq_one_letter_code
_entity_poly.pdbx_strand_id
1 'polypeptide(L)'
;DTDRSRGLGDVYKRQILKRFSATNNFDRDKRMEYLISYHNEICFYTYNDDVYFHEFTSDTIFRMNKRLEVKPVYVMGKGDKIPVPELRNEINQEAKFKKLIKFEYLMETDRHLLMMGNRWNKSAYIYDKQTGETIRLEDEQAVFTNDLNGFLPFWPIDRGRGEAKNEVWALIRPDQYMEGVEATGVNPLGFDLKFDDNPVIVIGTLK
;
A
#
# COMPACT_ATOMS: atom_id res chain seq x y z
N ASP A 1 -29.65 -28.83 7.70
CA ASP A 1 -28.76 -28.06 6.82
C ASP A 1 -29.27 -26.64 6.73
N THR A 2 -28.92 -25.87 7.72
CA THR A 2 -29.34 -24.47 7.79
C THR A 2 -28.26 -23.64 7.18
N ASP A 3 -28.27 -23.50 5.89
CA ASP A 3 -27.61 -22.42 5.18
C ASP A 3 -28.19 -21.10 5.66
N ARG A 4 -27.66 -20.59 6.74
CA ARG A 4 -28.03 -19.30 7.30
C ARG A 4 -27.38 -18.21 6.47
N SER A 5 -27.82 -18.10 5.26
CA SER A 5 -27.58 -16.94 4.46
C SER A 5 -28.12 -15.72 5.21
N ARG A 6 -27.25 -14.83 5.53
CA ARG A 6 -27.55 -13.65 6.32
C ARG A 6 -27.53 -12.43 5.42
N GLY A 7 -28.72 -12.04 4.97
CA GLY A 7 -28.92 -10.82 4.23
C GLY A 7 -28.53 -10.92 2.75
N LEU A 8 -28.11 -9.82 2.16
CA LEU A 8 -27.77 -9.70 0.73
C LEU A 8 -26.75 -10.72 0.20
N GLY A 9 -26.13 -11.51 1.06
CA GLY A 9 -25.23 -12.59 0.69
C GLY A 9 -25.88 -13.72 -0.11
N ASP A 10 -27.17 -13.90 -0.05
CA ASP A 10 -27.91 -14.91 -0.81
C ASP A 10 -28.01 -14.61 -2.29
N VAL A 11 -27.96 -13.33 -2.63
CA VAL A 11 -28.10 -12.88 -4.02
C VAL A 11 -26.84 -13.21 -4.85
N TYR A 12 -25.68 -13.30 -4.19
CA TYR A 12 -24.43 -13.57 -4.85
C TYR A 12 -23.84 -14.89 -4.35
N LYS A 13 -24.03 -15.96 -5.10
CA LYS A 13 -23.27 -17.20 -4.88
C LYS A 13 -21.79 -16.85 -4.88
N ARG A 14 -21.12 -17.00 -3.75
CA ARG A 14 -19.67 -16.83 -3.64
C ARG A 14 -18.97 -17.92 -4.44
N GLN A 15 -18.70 -17.65 -5.71
CA GLN A 15 -18.01 -18.58 -6.59
C GLN A 15 -16.53 -18.22 -6.66
N ILE A 16 -15.70 -19.25 -6.59
CA ILE A 16 -14.29 -19.11 -6.97
C ILE A 16 -14.25 -19.11 -8.49
N LEU A 17 -14.06 -17.94 -9.10
CA LEU A 17 -14.01 -17.80 -10.55
C LEU A 17 -12.69 -18.33 -11.11
N LYS A 18 -11.59 -18.11 -10.40
CA LYS A 18 -10.26 -18.55 -10.80
C LYS A 18 -9.35 -18.72 -9.59
N ARG A 19 -8.43 -19.66 -9.68
CA ARG A 19 -7.34 -19.84 -8.70
C ARG A 19 -6.01 -19.64 -9.40
N PHE A 20 -5.08 -19.01 -8.71
CA PHE A 20 -3.70 -18.83 -9.14
C PHE A 20 -2.79 -19.59 -8.18
N SER A 21 -1.66 -20.10 -8.69
CA SER A 21 -0.64 -20.71 -7.85
C SER A 21 -0.02 -19.62 -6.96
N ALA A 22 0.04 -19.87 -5.66
CA ALA A 22 0.73 -19.00 -4.74
C ALA A 22 2.24 -19.18 -4.86
N THR A 23 2.99 -18.08 -4.84
CA THR A 23 4.47 -18.10 -4.81
C THR A 23 5.01 -18.16 -3.39
N ASN A 24 4.16 -17.97 -2.39
CA ASN A 24 4.51 -17.85 -0.99
C ASN A 24 4.26 -19.12 -0.16
N ASN A 25 4.18 -20.28 -0.81
CA ASN A 25 4.09 -21.56 -0.13
C ASN A 25 5.39 -21.86 0.62
N PHE A 26 5.27 -22.42 1.83
CA PHE A 26 6.41 -22.83 2.64
C PHE A 26 6.06 -24.05 3.49
N ASP A 27 7.08 -24.82 3.85
CA ASP A 27 6.93 -25.92 4.79
C ASP A 27 7.04 -25.37 6.21
N ARG A 28 5.97 -25.59 7.00
CA ARG A 28 5.96 -25.18 8.40
C ARG A 28 6.95 -26.01 9.21
N ASP A 29 7.83 -25.34 9.94
CA ASP A 29 8.63 -26.01 10.97
C ASP A 29 7.71 -26.50 12.09
N LYS A 30 7.64 -27.82 12.28
CA LYS A 30 6.77 -28.47 13.28
C LYS A 30 7.11 -28.11 14.72
N ARG A 31 8.29 -27.54 14.97
CA ARG A 31 8.74 -27.05 16.28
C ARG A 31 8.12 -25.70 16.64
N MET A 32 7.57 -24.99 15.67
CA MET A 32 6.90 -23.72 15.91
C MET A 32 5.51 -23.93 16.49
N GLU A 33 5.28 -23.41 17.70
CA GLU A 33 3.97 -23.51 18.39
C GLU A 33 2.87 -22.72 17.70
N TYR A 34 3.23 -21.61 17.03
CA TYR A 34 2.27 -20.73 16.37
C TYR A 34 2.68 -20.41 14.94
N LEU A 35 1.70 -20.15 14.12
CA LEU A 35 1.91 -19.69 12.76
C LEU A 35 2.10 -18.17 12.75
N ILE A 36 3.19 -17.73 12.14
CA ILE A 36 3.40 -16.29 11.90
C ILE A 36 2.79 -15.93 10.55
N SER A 37 1.82 -15.05 10.58
CA SER A 37 1.27 -14.43 9.38
C SER A 37 1.78 -12.99 9.26
N TYR A 38 2.04 -12.56 8.04
CA TYR A 38 2.42 -11.19 7.78
C TYR A 38 1.19 -10.38 7.39
N HIS A 39 1.14 -9.16 7.88
CA HIS A 39 0.17 -8.20 7.40
C HIS A 39 0.48 -7.85 5.94
N ASN A 40 -0.56 -7.79 5.10
CA ASN A 40 -0.43 -7.46 3.68
C ASN A 40 0.61 -8.33 2.93
N GLU A 41 0.46 -9.65 3.00
CA GLU A 41 1.28 -10.58 2.19
C GLU A 41 1.07 -10.36 0.69
N ILE A 42 -0.11 -9.90 0.32
CA ILE A 42 -0.47 -9.51 -1.04
C ILE A 42 -1.00 -8.08 -1.01
N CYS A 43 -0.36 -7.20 -1.75
CA CYS A 43 -0.84 -5.85 -1.97
C CYS A 43 -1.70 -5.81 -3.23
N PHE A 44 -2.86 -5.17 -3.14
CA PHE A 44 -3.75 -4.95 -4.27
C PHE A 44 -3.98 -3.47 -4.49
N TYR A 45 -4.07 -3.08 -5.75
CA TYR A 45 -4.59 -1.78 -6.14
C TYR A 45 -5.35 -1.87 -7.47
N THR A 46 -6.12 -0.86 -7.79
CA THR A 46 -6.83 -0.78 -9.07
C THR A 46 -6.28 0.36 -9.90
N TYR A 47 -6.10 0.15 -11.19
CA TYR A 47 -5.71 1.19 -12.13
C TYR A 47 -6.32 0.89 -13.51
N ASN A 48 -6.93 1.89 -14.16
CA ASN A 48 -7.61 1.74 -15.46
C ASN A 48 -8.57 0.55 -15.52
N ASP A 49 -9.40 0.38 -14.47
CA ASP A 49 -10.39 -0.69 -14.32
C ASP A 49 -9.86 -2.11 -14.19
N ASP A 50 -8.55 -2.29 -14.16
CA ASP A 50 -7.91 -3.57 -13.91
C ASP A 50 -7.42 -3.66 -12.46
N VAL A 51 -7.26 -4.89 -11.97
CA VAL A 51 -6.70 -5.16 -10.65
C VAL A 51 -5.22 -5.49 -10.79
N TYR A 52 -4.42 -4.84 -9.98
CA TYR A 52 -2.99 -5.12 -9.89
C TYR A 52 -2.69 -5.74 -8.52
N PHE A 53 -1.74 -6.64 -8.49
CA PHE A 53 -1.33 -7.27 -7.26
C PHE A 53 0.15 -7.63 -7.25
N HIS A 54 0.68 -7.69 -6.04
CA HIS A 54 2.06 -8.03 -5.76
C HIS A 54 2.13 -8.92 -4.52
N GLU A 55 2.76 -10.08 -4.64
CA GLU A 55 3.08 -10.95 -3.51
C GLU A 55 4.44 -10.56 -2.91
N PHE A 56 4.55 -10.54 -1.59
CA PHE A 56 5.76 -10.07 -0.92
C PHE A 56 7.01 -10.91 -1.23
N THR A 57 6.84 -12.17 -1.59
CA THR A 57 7.90 -13.11 -2.01
C THR A 57 8.26 -13.02 -3.49
N SER A 58 7.77 -12.01 -4.19
CA SER A 58 8.04 -11.77 -5.61
C SER A 58 8.65 -10.38 -5.80
N ASP A 59 9.32 -10.14 -6.91
CA ASP A 59 9.69 -8.82 -7.39
C ASP A 59 8.77 -8.27 -8.48
N THR A 60 7.72 -9.04 -8.80
CA THR A 60 6.84 -8.76 -9.94
C THR A 60 5.48 -8.24 -9.48
N ILE A 61 5.00 -7.20 -10.13
CA ILE A 61 3.62 -6.74 -10.06
C ILE A 61 2.87 -7.31 -11.26
N PHE A 62 1.76 -7.94 -10.98
CA PHE A 62 0.87 -8.54 -11.97
C PHE A 62 -0.38 -7.68 -12.16
N ARG A 63 -0.88 -7.67 -13.38
CA ARG A 63 -2.17 -7.10 -13.76
C ARG A 63 -3.15 -8.20 -14.09
N MET A 64 -4.35 -8.12 -13.55
CA MET A 64 -5.49 -8.98 -13.87
C MET A 64 -6.59 -8.13 -14.51
N ASN A 65 -6.95 -8.47 -15.74
CA ASN A 65 -8.02 -7.79 -16.46
C ASN A 65 -9.42 -8.35 -16.12
N LYS A 66 -10.48 -7.74 -16.65
CA LYS A 66 -11.88 -8.17 -16.46
C LYS A 66 -12.18 -9.60 -16.94
N ARG A 67 -11.32 -10.19 -17.81
CA ARG A 67 -11.41 -11.59 -18.24
C ARG A 67 -10.63 -12.56 -17.35
N LEU A 68 -10.10 -12.06 -16.22
CA LEU A 68 -9.26 -12.82 -15.29
C LEU A 68 -7.96 -13.35 -15.95
N GLU A 69 -7.46 -12.65 -16.96
CA GLU A 69 -6.15 -12.91 -17.54
C GLU A 69 -5.10 -12.15 -16.74
N VAL A 70 -4.07 -12.89 -16.30
CA VAL A 70 -2.98 -12.33 -15.49
C VAL A 70 -1.72 -12.21 -16.34
N LYS A 71 -1.07 -11.04 -16.26
CA LYS A 71 0.20 -10.77 -16.94
C LYS A 71 1.13 -9.98 -16.00
N PRO A 72 2.46 -10.24 -16.04
CA PRO A 72 3.44 -9.39 -15.38
C PRO A 72 3.46 -8.03 -16.08
N VAL A 73 3.58 -6.96 -15.30
CA VAL A 73 3.60 -5.58 -15.82
C VAL A 73 4.81 -4.78 -15.34
N TYR A 74 5.27 -5.04 -14.12
CA TYR A 74 6.47 -4.42 -13.58
C TYR A 74 7.34 -5.48 -12.93
N VAL A 75 8.66 -5.39 -13.14
CA VAL A 75 9.66 -6.15 -12.42
C VAL A 75 10.53 -5.15 -11.66
N MET A 76 10.48 -5.23 -10.34
CA MET A 76 11.07 -4.21 -9.46
C MET A 76 12.57 -4.42 -9.20
N GLY A 77 13.14 -5.54 -9.64
CA GLY A 77 14.57 -5.79 -9.54
C GLY A 77 15.12 -5.81 -8.11
N LYS A 78 14.36 -6.35 -7.15
CA LYS A 78 14.76 -6.38 -5.73
C LYS A 78 16.02 -7.23 -5.45
N GLY A 79 16.39 -8.12 -6.37
CA GLY A 79 17.54 -9.01 -6.22
C GLY A 79 17.43 -9.92 -4.98
N ASP A 80 18.47 -9.96 -4.18
CA ASP A 80 18.57 -10.75 -2.93
C ASP A 80 17.75 -10.16 -1.76
N LYS A 81 17.11 -9.01 -1.97
CA LYS A 81 16.25 -8.36 -0.97
C LYS A 81 14.79 -8.82 -1.01
N ILE A 82 14.47 -9.86 -1.78
CA ILE A 82 13.14 -10.46 -1.81
C ILE A 82 12.96 -11.31 -0.56
N PRO A 83 11.90 -11.11 0.24
CA PRO A 83 11.56 -12.02 1.33
C PRO A 83 11.26 -13.44 0.82
N VAL A 84 11.76 -14.44 1.50
CA VAL A 84 11.44 -15.85 1.20
C VAL A 84 10.32 -16.36 2.12
N PRO A 85 9.48 -17.27 1.67
CA PRO A 85 8.35 -17.77 2.45
C PRO A 85 8.77 -18.40 3.79
N GLU A 86 9.94 -19.03 3.84
CA GLU A 86 10.52 -19.71 5.01
C GLU A 86 10.84 -18.77 6.17
N LEU A 87 10.91 -17.45 5.93
CA LEU A 87 11.05 -16.45 6.99
C LEU A 87 9.95 -16.57 8.07
N ARG A 88 8.81 -17.18 7.75
CA ARG A 88 7.74 -17.46 8.71
C ARG A 88 8.18 -18.43 9.83
N ASN A 89 9.22 -19.21 9.60
CA ASN A 89 9.80 -20.12 10.58
C ASN A 89 10.86 -19.46 11.48
N GLU A 90 11.12 -18.16 11.32
CA GLU A 90 12.16 -17.45 12.05
C GLU A 90 11.62 -16.73 13.29
N ILE A 91 12.24 -16.94 14.42
CA ILE A 91 11.81 -16.32 15.69
C ILE A 91 12.15 -14.82 15.73
N ASN A 92 13.32 -14.43 15.21
CA ASN A 92 13.77 -13.03 15.20
C ASN A 92 13.66 -12.42 13.80
N GLN A 93 12.43 -12.16 13.38
CA GLN A 93 12.13 -11.70 12.02
C GLN A 93 12.49 -10.24 11.77
N GLU A 94 12.38 -9.38 12.78
CA GLU A 94 12.56 -7.93 12.62
C GLU A 94 13.93 -7.58 12.03
N ALA A 95 15.00 -8.18 12.57
CA ALA A 95 16.36 -7.90 12.09
C ALA A 95 16.58 -8.31 10.63
N LYS A 96 15.91 -9.38 10.18
CA LYS A 96 15.97 -9.84 8.79
C LYS A 96 15.12 -8.95 7.89
N PHE A 97 13.90 -8.59 8.31
CA PHE A 97 13.01 -7.74 7.53
C PHE A 97 13.55 -6.32 7.29
N LYS A 98 14.36 -5.79 8.19
CA LYS A 98 15.03 -4.49 7.99
C LYS A 98 15.91 -4.45 6.73
N LYS A 99 16.39 -5.61 6.29
CA LYS A 99 17.27 -5.75 5.12
C LYS A 99 16.52 -6.12 3.84
N LEU A 100 15.23 -6.45 3.94
CA LEU A 100 14.42 -6.94 2.84
C LEU A 100 13.41 -5.89 2.39
N ILE A 101 13.04 -5.96 1.12
CA ILE A 101 12.05 -5.07 0.52
C ILE A 101 10.71 -5.79 0.47
N LYS A 102 9.84 -5.47 1.43
CA LYS A 102 8.44 -5.88 1.46
C LYS A 102 7.57 -4.64 1.32
N PHE A 103 6.78 -4.57 0.27
CA PHE A 103 5.79 -3.52 0.14
C PHE A 103 4.51 -3.91 0.86
N GLU A 104 3.95 -2.95 1.59
CA GLU A 104 2.65 -3.07 2.27
C GLU A 104 1.59 -2.24 1.58
N TYR A 105 2.02 -1.32 0.73
CA TYR A 105 1.13 -0.43 0.03
C TYR A 105 1.67 -0.10 -1.37
N LEU A 106 0.78 -0.16 -2.35
CA LEU A 106 1.05 0.19 -3.75
C LEU A 106 -0.09 1.06 -4.27
N MET A 107 0.26 2.07 -5.04
CA MET A 107 -0.71 2.93 -5.72
C MET A 107 -0.13 3.39 -7.05
N GLU A 108 -0.98 3.48 -8.07
CA GLU A 108 -0.57 3.88 -9.41
C GLU A 108 -1.43 5.03 -9.93
N THR A 109 -0.78 6.07 -10.47
CA THR A 109 -1.38 7.15 -11.25
C THR A 109 -0.96 7.02 -12.72
N ASP A 110 -1.38 7.94 -13.59
CA ASP A 110 -0.95 7.91 -15.00
C ASP A 110 0.57 8.05 -15.13
N ARG A 111 1.21 8.82 -14.24
CA ARG A 111 2.64 9.07 -14.28
C ARG A 111 3.45 8.24 -13.30
N HIS A 112 2.95 7.99 -12.10
CA HIS A 112 3.75 7.42 -11.02
C HIS A 112 3.22 6.08 -10.53
N LEU A 113 4.13 5.21 -10.11
CA LEU A 113 3.86 4.07 -9.26
C LEU A 113 4.51 4.32 -7.90
N LEU A 114 3.70 4.41 -6.89
CA LEU A 114 4.10 4.66 -5.50
C LEU A 114 4.14 3.33 -4.75
N MET A 115 5.23 3.08 -4.05
CA MET A 115 5.47 1.84 -3.33
C MET A 115 5.98 2.16 -1.92
N MET A 116 5.24 1.78 -0.89
CA MET A 116 5.64 2.00 0.50
C MET A 116 6.07 0.68 1.13
N GLY A 117 7.22 0.69 1.77
CA GLY A 117 7.77 -0.43 2.52
C GLY A 117 7.01 -0.73 3.80
N ASN A 118 7.43 -1.79 4.47
CA ASN A 118 6.82 -2.23 5.71
C ASN A 118 7.23 -1.35 6.90
N ARG A 119 6.59 -1.59 8.05
CA ARG A 119 6.83 -0.86 9.32
C ARG A 119 8.27 -0.91 9.84
N TRP A 120 9.07 -1.90 9.43
CA TRP A 120 10.48 -2.05 9.86
C TRP A 120 11.45 -1.39 8.87
N ASN A 121 11.02 -1.28 7.60
CA ASN A 121 11.77 -0.58 6.55
C ASN A 121 10.82 0.43 5.92
N LYS A 122 10.79 1.62 6.50
CA LYS A 122 9.89 2.72 6.11
C LYS A 122 10.25 3.34 4.76
N SER A 123 11.15 2.74 4.00
CA SER A 123 11.51 3.24 2.67
C SER A 123 10.29 3.28 1.77
N ALA A 124 10.15 4.37 1.05
CA ALA A 124 9.20 4.51 -0.03
C ALA A 124 9.95 4.63 -1.36
N TYR A 125 9.29 4.22 -2.42
CA TYR A 125 9.82 4.29 -3.77
C TYR A 125 8.79 4.93 -4.68
N ILE A 126 9.25 5.80 -5.56
CA ILE A 126 8.43 6.43 -6.59
C ILE A 126 9.06 6.08 -7.92
N TYR A 127 8.34 5.32 -8.73
CA TYR A 127 8.72 5.06 -10.11
C TYR A 127 7.98 6.04 -11.03
N ASP A 128 8.72 6.85 -11.77
CA ASP A 128 8.18 7.73 -12.81
C ASP A 128 8.12 6.95 -14.13
N LYS A 129 6.91 6.69 -14.60
CA LYS A 129 6.66 5.92 -15.83
C LYS A 129 7.09 6.65 -17.10
N GLN A 130 7.23 7.97 -17.03
CA GLN A 130 7.63 8.78 -18.18
C GLN A 130 9.15 8.75 -18.38
N THR A 131 9.92 8.84 -17.29
CA THR A 131 11.39 8.83 -17.37
C THR A 131 11.97 7.43 -17.22
N GLY A 132 11.23 6.50 -16.63
CA GLY A 132 11.71 5.16 -16.27
C GLY A 132 12.59 5.14 -15.02
N GLU A 133 12.69 6.25 -14.30
CA GLU A 133 13.51 6.38 -13.11
C GLU A 133 12.78 5.97 -11.85
N THR A 134 13.51 5.42 -10.88
CA THR A 134 13.00 5.11 -9.55
C THR A 134 13.74 5.92 -8.51
N ILE A 135 13.02 6.69 -7.72
CA ILE A 135 13.54 7.43 -6.58
C ILE A 135 13.21 6.65 -5.33
N ARG A 136 14.20 6.43 -4.46
CA ARG A 136 14.01 5.89 -3.12
C ARG A 136 13.97 7.05 -2.13
N LEU A 137 12.94 7.07 -1.30
CA LEU A 137 12.82 7.96 -0.14
C LEU A 137 13.07 7.12 1.11
N GLU A 138 13.92 7.62 2.00
CA GLU A 138 14.29 6.90 3.22
C GLU A 138 13.61 7.50 4.45
N ASP A 139 13.09 6.63 5.31
CA ASP A 139 12.55 6.92 6.63
C ASP A 139 11.56 8.11 6.68
N GLU A 140 11.91 9.13 7.47
CA GLU A 140 11.06 10.30 7.72
C GLU A 140 10.83 11.18 6.49
N GLN A 141 11.65 11.00 5.44
CA GLN A 141 11.51 11.69 4.17
C GLN A 141 10.53 10.98 3.21
N ALA A 142 9.98 9.82 3.61
CA ALA A 142 9.04 9.04 2.81
C ALA A 142 7.65 9.67 2.77
N VAL A 143 7.58 10.97 2.48
CA VAL A 143 6.34 11.76 2.45
C VAL A 143 6.39 12.80 1.33
N PHE A 144 5.22 13.16 0.83
CA PHE A 144 5.10 14.26 -0.12
C PHE A 144 4.95 15.58 0.62
N THR A 145 5.64 16.59 0.12
CA THR A 145 5.38 17.97 0.53
C THR A 145 4.17 18.51 -0.24
N ASN A 146 3.41 19.37 0.39
CA ASN A 146 2.30 20.06 -0.24
C ASN A 146 2.67 21.53 -0.53
N ASP A 147 1.88 22.17 -1.39
CA ASP A 147 2.01 23.58 -1.72
C ASP A 147 1.17 24.50 -0.83
N LEU A 148 0.72 24.02 0.32
CA LEU A 148 0.01 24.78 1.37
C LEU A 148 0.99 25.44 2.35
N ASN A 149 1.97 26.20 1.84
CA ASN A 149 2.92 26.99 2.62
C ASN A 149 3.66 26.22 3.74
N GLY A 150 4.04 24.97 3.48
CA GLY A 150 4.82 24.17 4.43
C GLY A 150 3.99 23.45 5.49
N PHE A 151 2.66 23.43 5.33
CA PHE A 151 1.82 22.60 6.17
C PHE A 151 2.21 21.11 6.05
N LEU A 152 1.75 20.26 6.97
CA LEU A 152 2.18 18.87 7.15
C LEU A 152 2.40 18.11 5.85
N PRO A 153 3.56 17.47 5.69
CA PRO A 153 3.77 16.50 4.61
C PRO A 153 2.85 15.29 4.80
N PHE A 154 2.52 14.62 3.70
CA PHE A 154 1.59 13.50 3.72
C PHE A 154 2.04 12.37 2.80
N TRP A 155 1.53 11.16 3.05
CA TRP A 155 1.60 10.06 2.11
C TRP A 155 0.19 9.75 1.61
N PRO A 156 -0.03 9.66 0.28
CA PRO A 156 -1.34 9.31 -0.26
C PRO A 156 -1.81 7.93 0.20
N ILE A 157 -3.08 7.84 0.58
CA ILE A 157 -3.71 6.57 0.97
C ILE A 157 -4.31 5.89 -0.27
N ASP A 158 -4.92 6.67 -1.17
CA ASP A 158 -5.52 6.17 -2.40
C ASP A 158 -5.62 7.32 -3.41
N ARG A 159 -6.11 7.03 -4.59
CA ARG A 159 -6.31 7.98 -5.68
C ARG A 159 -7.79 8.11 -6.05
N GLY A 160 -8.11 9.17 -6.75
CA GLY A 160 -9.41 9.36 -7.39
C GLY A 160 -9.69 8.34 -8.49
N ARG A 161 -10.92 8.30 -8.94
CA ARG A 161 -11.40 7.42 -10.02
C ARG A 161 -12.04 8.27 -11.14
N GLY A 162 -12.16 7.68 -12.31
CA GLY A 162 -12.74 8.38 -13.46
C GLY A 162 -11.93 9.60 -13.85
N GLU A 163 -12.55 10.78 -13.92
CA GLU A 163 -11.89 12.04 -14.28
C GLU A 163 -10.84 12.48 -13.26
N ALA A 164 -11.04 12.14 -11.98
CA ALA A 164 -10.12 12.44 -10.87
C ALA A 164 -8.99 11.39 -10.70
N LYS A 165 -8.74 10.54 -11.68
CA LYS A 165 -7.79 9.41 -11.60
C LYS A 165 -6.33 9.78 -11.28
N ASN A 166 -5.95 11.04 -11.51
CA ASN A 166 -4.62 11.58 -11.18
C ASN A 166 -4.59 12.36 -9.86
N GLU A 167 -5.74 12.53 -9.23
CA GLU A 167 -5.81 13.07 -7.89
C GLU A 167 -5.49 11.98 -6.88
N VAL A 168 -4.76 12.35 -5.85
CA VAL A 168 -4.43 11.51 -4.72
C VAL A 168 -5.02 12.12 -3.46
N TRP A 169 -5.33 11.29 -2.48
CA TRP A 169 -5.86 11.78 -1.23
C TRP A 169 -5.22 11.11 -0.02
N ALA A 170 -5.20 11.83 1.08
CA ALA A 170 -4.72 11.38 2.37
C ALA A 170 -5.65 11.85 3.49
N LEU A 171 -5.53 11.19 4.64
CA LEU A 171 -6.20 11.59 5.86
C LEU A 171 -5.17 12.14 6.84
N ILE A 172 -5.48 13.30 7.43
CA ILE A 172 -4.75 13.87 8.54
C ILE A 172 -5.67 13.84 9.75
N ARG A 173 -5.27 13.15 10.82
CA ARG A 173 -6.04 13.11 12.05
C ARG A 173 -6.05 14.49 12.73
N PRO A 174 -7.08 14.80 13.53
CA PRO A 174 -7.17 16.09 14.21
C PRO A 174 -5.95 16.42 15.09
N ASP A 175 -5.43 15.42 15.82
CA ASP A 175 -4.21 15.57 16.62
C ASP A 175 -3.01 15.96 15.78
N GLN A 176 -2.78 15.28 14.67
CA GLN A 176 -1.69 15.59 13.72
C GLN A 176 -1.88 16.97 13.05
N TYR A 177 -3.14 17.32 12.75
CA TYR A 177 -3.44 18.64 12.19
C TYR A 177 -3.10 19.77 13.18
N MET A 178 -3.52 19.62 14.44
CA MET A 178 -3.24 20.60 15.50
C MET A 178 -1.75 20.76 15.74
N GLU A 179 -1.01 19.65 15.84
CA GLU A 179 0.46 19.64 15.94
C GLU A 179 1.11 20.34 14.74
N GLY A 180 0.58 20.13 13.54
CA GLY A 180 1.06 20.79 12.32
C GLY A 180 0.83 22.29 12.32
N VAL A 181 -0.34 22.76 12.78
CA VAL A 181 -0.64 24.19 12.93
C VAL A 181 0.31 24.82 13.96
N GLU A 182 0.52 24.17 15.09
CA GLU A 182 1.44 24.64 16.12
C GLU A 182 2.89 24.73 15.61
N ALA A 183 3.35 23.71 14.90
CA ALA A 183 4.72 23.64 14.40
C ALA A 183 5.01 24.62 13.25
N THR A 184 4.03 24.86 12.37
CA THR A 184 4.24 25.66 11.15
C THR A 184 3.67 27.06 11.23
N GLY A 185 2.74 27.31 12.15
CA GLY A 185 1.96 28.56 12.21
C GLY A 185 0.95 28.70 11.05
N VAL A 186 0.77 27.66 10.24
CA VAL A 186 -0.16 27.65 9.08
C VAL A 186 -1.42 26.90 9.48
N ASN A 187 -2.58 27.52 9.28
CA ASN A 187 -3.89 26.89 9.50
C ASN A 187 -4.69 26.91 8.20
N PRO A 188 -4.56 25.88 7.34
CA PRO A 188 -5.20 25.83 6.02
C PRO A 188 -6.73 25.87 6.06
N LEU A 189 -7.36 25.38 7.15
CA LEU A 189 -8.81 25.39 7.30
C LEU A 189 -9.35 26.75 7.76
N GLY A 190 -8.51 27.59 8.35
CA GLY A 190 -8.90 28.89 8.89
C GLY A 190 -9.77 28.82 10.15
N PHE A 191 -9.91 27.66 10.76
CA PHE A 191 -10.56 27.42 12.05
C PHE A 191 -9.85 26.34 12.84
N ASP A 192 -10.05 26.33 14.16
CA ASP A 192 -9.40 25.36 15.04
C ASP A 192 -10.17 24.04 15.05
N LEU A 193 -9.44 22.93 14.95
CA LEU A 193 -9.97 21.58 15.15
C LEU A 193 -9.89 21.19 16.63
N LYS A 194 -10.81 20.31 17.03
CA LYS A 194 -10.79 19.63 18.32
C LYS A 194 -10.33 18.19 18.13
N PHE A 195 -9.85 17.58 19.21
CA PHE A 195 -9.32 16.22 19.20
C PHE A 195 -10.35 15.16 18.73
N ASP A 196 -11.63 15.39 18.99
CA ASP A 196 -12.76 14.52 18.66
C ASP A 196 -13.45 14.86 17.33
N ASP A 197 -12.92 15.83 16.58
CA ASP A 197 -13.41 16.15 15.25
C ASP A 197 -13.06 15.04 14.22
N ASN A 198 -13.70 15.07 13.06
CA ASN A 198 -13.39 14.16 11.97
C ASN A 198 -12.01 14.45 11.37
N PRO A 199 -11.34 13.44 10.82
CA PRO A 199 -10.09 13.63 10.08
C PRO A 199 -10.26 14.60 8.90
N VAL A 200 -9.20 15.34 8.62
CA VAL A 200 -9.11 16.22 7.45
C VAL A 200 -8.73 15.39 6.23
N ILE A 201 -9.46 15.54 5.15
CA ILE A 201 -9.12 14.94 3.86
C ILE A 201 -8.28 15.95 3.07
N VAL A 202 -7.08 15.54 2.69
CA VAL A 202 -6.23 16.29 1.77
C VAL A 202 -6.35 15.66 0.40
N ILE A 203 -6.67 16.47 -0.60
CA ILE A 203 -6.75 16.03 -2.01
C ILE A 203 -5.74 16.88 -2.79
N GLY A 204 -4.96 16.24 -3.62
CA GLY A 204 -3.95 16.91 -4.44
C GLY A 204 -3.62 16.14 -5.70
N THR A 205 -2.83 16.76 -6.56
CA THR A 205 -2.29 16.15 -7.77
C THR A 205 -0.78 16.05 -7.63
N LEU A 206 -0.21 14.88 -7.91
CA LEU A 206 1.25 14.70 -7.93
C LEU A 206 1.82 15.39 -9.17
N LYS A 207 2.81 16.24 -8.96
CA LYS A 207 3.51 16.99 -10.02
C LYS A 207 4.72 16.23 -10.55
#